data_2578661a4c90f9748568a4e2a3c360e4
#
_entry.id   2578661a4c90f9748568a4e2a3c360e4
#
_cell.length_a   1.000
_cell.length_b   1.000
_cell.length_c   1.000
_cell.angle_alpha   90.00
_cell.angle_beta   90.00
_cell.angle_gamma   90.00
#
_symmetry.space_group_name_H-M   'P 1'
#
loop_
_entity.id
_entity.type
_entity.pdbx_description
1 polymer ?
#
loop_
_entity_poly.entity_id
_entity_poly.type
_entity_poly.pdbx_seq_one_letter_code
_entity_poly.pdbx_strand_id
1 'polypeptide(L)'
;MIVGILREIKTEESRVCMTPAGVEIMKMNGHTILVEKEAGLGSGLLDSEFAQAGAELVADPEEIYQRAEMIMHVKEPLASEYKLIRPGQIIFTYLHLAACEELTRALVKSRCVGIAYETIEKADGTLPLLTPMSEVAGRMAIQEGAKFLEIPYGGQ
;
A
#
# COMPACT_ATOMS: atom_id res chain seq x y z
N MET A 1 -12.12 12.51 6.90
CA MET A 1 -12.49 11.35 6.04
C MET A 1 -12.21 10.04 6.76
N ILE A 2 -12.82 8.95 6.30
CA ILE A 2 -12.54 7.59 6.77
C ILE A 2 -11.50 6.98 5.83
N VAL A 3 -10.35 6.56 6.37
CA VAL A 3 -9.24 5.96 5.64
C VAL A 3 -9.11 4.48 6.04
N GLY A 4 -9.09 3.59 5.07
CA GLY A 4 -8.91 2.16 5.24
C GLY A 4 -7.48 1.75 4.91
N ILE A 5 -6.86 1.02 5.81
CA ILE A 5 -5.54 0.40 5.65
C ILE A 5 -5.76 -1.11 5.63
N LEU A 6 -5.44 -1.73 4.51
CA LEU A 6 -5.64 -3.15 4.30
C LEU A 6 -4.33 -3.92 4.46
N ARG A 7 -4.47 -5.19 4.78
CA ARG A 7 -3.37 -6.14 4.74
C ARG A 7 -3.03 -6.47 3.29
N GLU A 8 -1.74 -6.51 2.98
CA GLU A 8 -1.29 -6.94 1.67
C GLU A 8 -1.56 -8.44 1.46
N ILE A 9 -2.16 -8.75 0.33
CA ILE A 9 -2.48 -10.15 -0.05
C ILE A 9 -1.63 -10.65 -1.22
N LYS A 10 -0.77 -9.78 -1.77
CA LYS A 10 0.19 -10.15 -2.82
C LYS A 10 1.29 -11.01 -2.23
N THR A 11 1.64 -12.09 -2.93
CA THR A 11 2.70 -13.02 -2.51
C THR A 11 4.01 -12.27 -2.27
N GLU A 12 4.68 -12.58 -1.15
CA GLU A 12 5.95 -11.98 -0.71
C GLU A 12 5.89 -10.48 -0.37
N GLU A 13 4.69 -9.87 -0.24
CA GLU A 13 4.55 -8.52 0.27
C GLU A 13 4.23 -8.55 1.77
N SER A 14 5.16 -8.06 2.56
CA SER A 14 5.08 -8.04 4.04
C SER A 14 4.96 -6.62 4.60
N ARG A 15 4.97 -5.60 3.73
CA ARG A 15 4.88 -4.20 4.16
C ARG A 15 3.44 -3.83 4.47
N VAL A 16 3.29 -2.77 5.27
CA VAL A 16 2.02 -2.06 5.47
C VAL A 16 2.20 -0.61 5.00
N CYS A 17 1.16 -0.03 4.44
CA CYS A 17 1.23 1.31 3.84
C CYS A 17 1.35 2.45 4.86
N MET A 18 1.03 2.19 6.13
CA MET A 18 1.08 3.20 7.19
C MET A 18 1.53 2.56 8.50
N THR A 19 2.36 3.26 9.25
CA THR A 19 2.80 2.86 10.61
C THR A 19 1.83 3.39 11.66
N PRO A 20 1.86 2.88 12.93
CA PRO A 20 1.10 3.46 14.03
C PRO A 20 1.33 4.96 14.22
N ALA A 21 2.56 5.45 14.06
CA ALA A 21 2.86 6.88 14.12
C ALA A 21 2.14 7.68 13.01
N GLY A 22 2.02 7.10 11.81
CA GLY A 22 1.24 7.71 10.72
C GLY A 22 -0.26 7.76 11.05
N VAL A 23 -0.79 6.70 11.68
CA VAL A 23 -2.18 6.67 12.18
C VAL A 23 -2.43 7.80 13.19
N GLU A 24 -1.53 7.98 14.16
CA GLU A 24 -1.64 9.05 15.16
C GLU A 24 -1.72 10.42 14.50
N ILE A 25 -0.82 10.71 13.54
CA ILE A 25 -0.83 11.98 12.80
C ILE A 25 -2.15 12.18 12.04
N MET A 26 -2.64 11.15 11.37
CA MET A 26 -3.92 11.23 10.65
C MET A 26 -5.10 11.48 11.59
N LYS A 27 -5.11 10.82 12.76
CA LYS A 27 -6.11 11.04 13.81
C LYS A 27 -6.09 12.48 14.32
N MET A 28 -4.90 13.03 14.60
CA MET A 28 -4.73 14.42 15.03
C MET A 28 -5.28 15.41 14.00
N ASN A 29 -5.28 15.05 12.72
CA ASN A 29 -5.85 15.85 11.64
C ASN A 29 -7.35 15.56 11.38
N GLY A 30 -8.04 14.86 12.29
CA GLY A 30 -9.48 14.66 12.26
C GLY A 30 -9.95 13.54 11.32
N HIS A 31 -9.07 12.60 10.95
CA HIS A 31 -9.44 11.44 10.15
C HIS A 31 -9.80 10.24 11.04
N THR A 32 -10.68 9.37 10.56
CA THR A 32 -10.93 8.06 11.15
C THR A 32 -10.15 7.02 10.38
N ILE A 33 -9.38 6.19 11.09
CA ILE A 33 -8.52 5.19 10.46
C ILE A 33 -9.03 3.80 10.82
N LEU A 34 -9.37 3.04 9.79
CA LEU A 34 -9.71 1.62 9.87
C LEU A 34 -8.47 0.83 9.47
N VAL A 35 -8.06 -0.14 10.27
CA VAL A 35 -6.92 -1.00 9.96
C VAL A 35 -7.39 -2.45 9.97
N GLU A 36 -7.15 -3.17 8.89
CA GLU A 36 -7.39 -4.61 8.86
C GLU A 36 -6.50 -5.29 9.89
N LYS A 37 -7.07 -6.23 10.64
CA LYS A 37 -6.30 -7.01 11.62
C LYS A 37 -5.12 -7.69 10.95
N GLU A 38 -4.01 -7.70 11.66
CA GLU A 38 -2.73 -8.28 11.21
C GLU A 38 -2.09 -7.55 10.00
N ALA A 39 -2.60 -6.40 9.57
CA ALA A 39 -2.04 -5.67 8.41
C ALA A 39 -0.56 -5.31 8.58
N GLY A 40 -0.13 -5.00 9.82
CA GLY A 40 1.27 -4.64 10.12
C GLY A 40 2.16 -5.81 10.51
N LEU A 41 1.61 -7.02 10.70
CA LEU A 41 2.33 -8.15 11.31
C LEU A 41 3.59 -8.53 10.54
N GLY A 42 3.52 -8.55 9.21
CA GLY A 42 4.67 -8.83 8.33
C GLY A 42 5.79 -7.79 8.42
N SER A 43 5.48 -6.58 8.88
CA SER A 43 6.43 -5.48 9.15
C SER A 43 6.84 -5.40 10.63
N GLY A 44 6.43 -6.36 11.48
CA GLY A 44 6.71 -6.36 12.92
C GLY A 44 5.89 -5.36 13.73
N LEU A 45 4.78 -4.85 13.18
CA LEU A 45 3.88 -3.90 13.83
C LEU A 45 2.61 -4.64 14.27
N LEU A 46 2.30 -4.57 15.58
CA LEU A 46 1.21 -5.31 16.19
C LEU A 46 -0.11 -4.52 16.11
N ASP A 47 -1.23 -5.25 16.07
CA ASP A 47 -2.58 -4.66 16.12
C ASP A 47 -2.78 -3.75 17.35
N SER A 48 -2.18 -4.12 18.49
CA SER A 48 -2.24 -3.32 19.70
C SER A 48 -1.58 -1.94 19.54
N GLU A 49 -0.53 -1.82 18.73
CA GLU A 49 0.15 -0.55 18.48
C GLU A 49 -0.72 0.36 17.61
N PHE A 50 -1.40 -0.21 16.60
CA PHE A 50 -2.39 0.52 15.79
C PHE A 50 -3.58 0.98 16.62
N ALA A 51 -4.10 0.13 17.50
CA ALA A 51 -5.19 0.50 18.40
C ALA A 51 -4.79 1.61 19.38
N GLN A 52 -3.57 1.56 19.94
CA GLN A 52 -3.03 2.61 20.82
C GLN A 52 -2.87 3.93 20.08
N ALA A 53 -2.49 3.91 18.80
CA ALA A 53 -2.43 5.08 17.92
C ALA A 53 -3.83 5.64 17.55
N GLY A 54 -4.90 4.94 17.94
CA GLY A 54 -6.29 5.37 17.75
C GLY A 54 -6.95 4.83 16.48
N ALA A 55 -6.41 3.79 15.87
CA ALA A 55 -7.10 3.09 14.79
C ALA A 55 -8.24 2.21 15.31
N GLU A 56 -9.26 2.03 14.51
CA GLU A 56 -10.27 0.99 14.65
C GLU A 56 -9.79 -0.27 13.92
N LEU A 57 -9.67 -1.38 14.64
CA LEU A 57 -9.29 -2.66 14.04
C LEU A 57 -10.52 -3.37 13.47
N VAL A 58 -10.43 -3.75 12.21
CA VAL A 58 -11.52 -4.41 11.46
C VAL A 58 -11.01 -5.78 10.98
N ALA A 59 -11.82 -6.82 11.13
CA ALA A 59 -11.42 -8.17 10.74
C ALA A 59 -11.74 -8.48 9.27
N ASP A 60 -12.79 -7.86 8.73
CA ASP A 60 -13.29 -8.10 7.38
C ASP A 60 -12.87 -6.96 6.44
N PRO A 61 -12.01 -7.23 5.44
CA PRO A 61 -11.63 -6.24 4.46
C PRO A 61 -12.82 -5.68 3.66
N GLU A 62 -13.88 -6.46 3.44
CA GLU A 62 -15.06 -5.97 2.73
C GLU A 62 -15.75 -4.84 3.53
N GLU A 63 -15.77 -4.93 4.87
CA GLU A 63 -16.27 -3.86 5.74
C GLU A 63 -15.43 -2.57 5.58
N ILE A 64 -14.10 -2.71 5.48
CA ILE A 64 -13.21 -1.55 5.25
C ILE A 64 -13.53 -0.90 3.91
N TYR A 65 -13.64 -1.70 2.83
CA TYR A 65 -14.03 -1.17 1.52
C TYR A 65 -15.39 -0.46 1.55
N GLN A 66 -16.36 -0.97 2.30
CA GLN A 66 -17.69 -0.37 2.42
C GLN A 66 -17.69 0.96 3.17
N ARG A 67 -16.85 1.10 4.21
CA ARG A 67 -16.87 2.26 5.11
C ARG A 67 -15.88 3.36 4.71
N ALA A 68 -14.72 3.00 4.16
CA ALA A 68 -13.67 3.94 3.87
C ALA A 68 -13.97 4.80 2.63
N GLU A 69 -13.62 6.09 2.71
CA GLU A 69 -13.64 7.02 1.58
C GLU A 69 -12.33 6.91 0.78
N MET A 70 -11.23 6.55 1.46
CA MET A 70 -9.92 6.28 0.87
C MET A 70 -9.43 4.91 1.31
N ILE A 71 -9.00 4.11 0.38
CA ILE A 71 -8.28 2.86 0.61
C ILE A 71 -6.80 3.08 0.34
N MET A 72 -5.97 2.68 1.29
CA MET A 72 -4.52 2.72 1.17
C MET A 72 -3.93 1.31 1.16
N HIS A 73 -3.05 1.07 0.21
CA HIS A 73 -2.27 -0.14 0.04
C HIS A 73 -0.79 0.20 -0.19
N VAL A 74 0.09 -0.79 -0.15
CA VAL A 74 1.44 -0.72 -0.71
C VAL A 74 1.40 -1.09 -2.19
N LYS A 75 0.74 -2.22 -2.51
CA LYS A 75 0.62 -2.75 -3.87
C LYS A 75 -0.75 -2.47 -4.47
N GLU A 76 -0.81 -2.62 -5.78
CA GLU A 76 -2.03 -2.52 -6.55
C GLU A 76 -3.10 -3.53 -6.08
N PRO A 77 -4.39 -3.17 -6.11
CA PRO A 77 -5.47 -4.11 -5.82
C PRO A 77 -5.41 -5.33 -6.75
N LEU A 78 -5.71 -6.51 -6.21
CA LEU A 78 -5.79 -7.76 -6.95
C LEU A 78 -7.22 -8.03 -7.45
N ALA A 79 -7.36 -8.99 -8.35
CA ALA A 79 -8.65 -9.32 -8.99
C ALA A 79 -9.78 -9.64 -7.98
N SER A 80 -9.44 -10.21 -6.82
CA SER A 80 -10.40 -10.47 -5.73
C SER A 80 -11.02 -9.19 -5.15
N GLU A 81 -10.31 -8.07 -5.23
CA GLU A 81 -10.68 -6.79 -4.64
C GLU A 81 -11.43 -5.86 -5.60
N TYR A 82 -11.30 -6.08 -6.93
CA TYR A 82 -11.87 -5.15 -7.93
C TYR A 82 -13.36 -4.88 -7.73
N LYS A 83 -14.13 -5.91 -7.33
CA LYS A 83 -15.59 -5.80 -7.08
C LYS A 83 -15.95 -4.98 -5.84
N LEU A 84 -14.99 -4.77 -4.93
CA LEU A 84 -15.18 -4.06 -3.68
C LEU A 84 -14.99 -2.55 -3.84
N ILE A 85 -14.26 -2.13 -4.89
CA ILE A 85 -13.96 -0.72 -5.16
C ILE A 85 -15.23 0.00 -5.60
N ARG A 86 -15.55 1.10 -4.91
CA ARG A 86 -16.79 1.86 -5.12
C ARG A 86 -16.57 3.11 -5.99
N PRO A 87 -17.59 3.57 -6.71
CA PRO A 87 -17.54 4.83 -7.43
C PRO A 87 -17.19 6.02 -6.49
N GLY A 88 -16.24 6.84 -6.93
CA GLY A 88 -15.77 7.99 -6.15
C GLY A 88 -14.83 7.67 -4.99
N GLN A 89 -14.62 6.40 -4.65
CA GLN A 89 -13.68 5.97 -3.62
C GLN A 89 -12.24 6.26 -4.09
N ILE A 90 -11.40 6.78 -3.18
CA ILE A 90 -9.99 7.03 -3.49
C ILE A 90 -9.20 5.74 -3.27
N ILE A 91 -8.44 5.33 -4.28
CA ILE A 91 -7.47 4.22 -4.20
C ILE A 91 -6.08 4.85 -4.25
N PHE A 92 -5.36 4.80 -3.14
CA PHE A 92 -4.07 5.46 -2.94
C PHE A 92 -2.98 4.42 -2.66
N THR A 93 -2.18 4.09 -3.67
CA THR A 93 -1.20 3.00 -3.65
C THR A 93 -0.21 3.13 -4.82
N TYR A 94 0.79 2.22 -4.90
CA TYR A 94 1.49 1.97 -6.17
C TYR A 94 0.54 1.26 -7.13
N LEU A 95 0.20 1.86 -8.24
CA LEU A 95 -0.80 1.32 -9.18
C LEU A 95 -0.19 0.51 -10.33
N HIS A 96 1.00 0.84 -10.80
CA HIS A 96 1.69 0.14 -11.90
C HIS A 96 0.80 -0.13 -13.14
N LEU A 97 -0.06 0.81 -13.51
CA LEU A 97 -1.12 0.62 -14.51
C LEU A 97 -0.61 0.13 -15.87
N ALA A 98 0.58 0.58 -16.28
CA ALA A 98 1.16 0.18 -17.55
C ALA A 98 1.47 -1.33 -17.63
N ALA A 99 1.64 -2.00 -16.49
CA ALA A 99 1.98 -3.41 -16.41
C ALA A 99 0.76 -4.34 -16.37
N CYS A 100 -0.46 -3.81 -16.09
CA CYS A 100 -1.66 -4.62 -15.91
C CYS A 100 -2.90 -3.97 -16.52
N GLU A 101 -3.26 -4.40 -17.72
CA GLU A 101 -4.44 -3.91 -18.44
C GLU A 101 -5.74 -4.25 -17.69
N GLU A 102 -5.81 -5.44 -17.06
CA GLU A 102 -6.99 -5.88 -16.33
C GLU A 102 -7.30 -4.94 -15.16
N LEU A 103 -6.29 -4.61 -14.34
CA LEU A 103 -6.42 -3.64 -13.26
C LEU A 103 -6.89 -2.28 -13.78
N THR A 104 -6.25 -1.79 -14.85
CA THR A 104 -6.60 -0.49 -15.46
C THR A 104 -8.06 -0.46 -15.87
N ARG A 105 -8.55 -1.51 -16.53
CA ARG A 105 -9.97 -1.64 -16.91
C ARG A 105 -10.90 -1.72 -15.70
N ALA A 106 -10.49 -2.44 -14.65
CA ALA A 106 -11.27 -2.56 -13.42
C ALA A 106 -11.42 -1.19 -12.71
N LEU A 107 -10.33 -0.43 -12.58
CA LEU A 107 -10.37 0.91 -11.98
C LEU A 107 -11.24 1.89 -12.80
N VAL A 108 -11.12 1.89 -14.13
CA VAL A 108 -11.98 2.70 -15.00
C VAL A 108 -13.46 2.31 -14.83
N LYS A 109 -13.76 1.01 -14.79
CA LYS A 109 -15.13 0.49 -14.64
C LYS A 109 -15.71 0.85 -13.27
N SER A 110 -14.92 0.83 -12.21
CA SER A 110 -15.36 1.17 -10.86
C SER A 110 -15.68 2.66 -10.69
N ARG A 111 -15.14 3.53 -11.56
CA ARG A 111 -15.22 5.00 -11.44
C ARG A 111 -14.63 5.52 -10.13
N CYS A 112 -13.61 4.86 -9.62
CA CYS A 112 -12.85 5.32 -8.47
C CYS A 112 -11.93 6.49 -8.84
N VAL A 113 -11.32 7.10 -7.82
CA VAL A 113 -10.24 8.09 -7.97
C VAL A 113 -8.92 7.38 -7.67
N GLY A 114 -8.18 7.00 -8.70
CA GLY A 114 -6.85 6.41 -8.55
C GLY A 114 -5.79 7.48 -8.33
N ILE A 115 -5.02 7.37 -7.26
CA ILE A 115 -3.86 8.22 -6.98
C ILE A 115 -2.66 7.29 -6.80
N ALA A 116 -1.71 7.35 -7.74
CA ALA A 116 -0.54 6.49 -7.72
C ALA A 116 0.62 7.14 -6.95
N TYR A 117 1.20 6.43 -5.99
CA TYR A 117 2.39 6.90 -5.24
C TYR A 117 3.53 7.29 -6.17
N GLU A 118 3.75 6.49 -7.22
CA GLU A 118 4.83 6.67 -8.19
C GLU A 118 4.71 7.90 -9.09
N THR A 119 3.55 8.54 -9.12
CA THR A 119 3.30 9.72 -9.96
C THR A 119 3.10 11.01 -9.18
N ILE A 120 3.18 10.96 -7.84
CA ILE A 120 3.11 12.17 -7.03
C ILE A 120 4.43 12.93 -7.16
N GLU A 121 4.33 14.11 -7.73
CA GLU A 121 5.48 14.96 -8.05
C GLU A 121 5.38 16.30 -7.33
N LYS A 122 6.50 16.77 -6.78
CA LYS A 122 6.64 18.12 -6.25
C LYS A 122 6.90 19.13 -7.38
N ALA A 123 6.76 20.42 -7.05
CA ALA A 123 7.01 21.51 -8.00
C ALA A 123 8.45 21.50 -8.58
N ASP A 124 9.40 20.88 -7.90
CA ASP A 124 10.80 20.74 -8.33
C ASP A 124 11.08 19.48 -9.17
N GLY A 125 10.03 18.71 -9.50
CA GLY A 125 10.13 17.47 -10.27
C GLY A 125 10.50 16.23 -9.43
N THR A 126 10.68 16.35 -8.12
CA THR A 126 10.98 15.20 -7.27
C THR A 126 9.75 14.34 -7.00
N LEU A 127 9.97 13.03 -6.89
CA LEU A 127 8.93 12.02 -6.61
C LEU A 127 9.06 11.50 -5.17
N PRO A 128 8.51 12.20 -4.16
CA PRO A 128 8.79 11.98 -2.74
C PRO A 128 8.35 10.61 -2.23
N LEU A 129 7.36 9.99 -2.85
CA LEU A 129 6.88 8.67 -2.45
C LEU A 129 7.57 7.53 -3.21
N LEU A 130 8.19 7.79 -4.36
CA LEU A 130 8.95 6.80 -5.12
C LEU A 130 10.44 6.78 -4.73
N THR A 131 11.05 7.93 -4.51
CA THR A 131 12.49 8.10 -4.25
C THR A 131 13.01 7.17 -3.14
N PRO A 132 12.39 7.06 -1.95
CA PRO A 132 12.89 6.18 -0.89
C PRO A 132 12.97 4.71 -1.29
N MET A 133 11.99 4.23 -2.05
CA MET A 133 11.98 2.84 -2.55
C MET A 133 13.04 2.62 -3.61
N SER A 134 13.26 3.59 -4.49
CA SER A 134 14.32 3.55 -5.51
C SER A 134 15.71 3.53 -4.88
N GLU A 135 15.93 4.30 -3.81
CA GLU A 135 17.20 4.30 -3.07
C GLU A 135 17.49 2.95 -2.41
N VAL A 136 16.49 2.33 -1.78
CA VAL A 136 16.62 0.98 -1.18
C VAL A 136 16.91 -0.04 -2.29
N ALA A 137 16.15 -0.03 -3.37
CA ALA A 137 16.34 -0.95 -4.49
C ALA A 137 17.73 -0.80 -5.12
N GLY A 138 18.21 0.44 -5.32
CA GLY A 138 19.53 0.70 -5.86
C GLY A 138 20.66 0.16 -4.99
N ARG A 139 20.56 0.27 -3.68
CA ARG A 139 21.53 -0.31 -2.74
C ARG A 139 21.47 -1.84 -2.74
N MET A 140 20.28 -2.42 -2.72
CA MET A 140 20.12 -3.88 -2.74
C MET A 140 20.57 -4.51 -4.06
N ALA A 141 20.45 -3.81 -5.18
CA ALA A 141 20.87 -4.31 -6.50
C ALA A 141 22.35 -4.73 -6.52
N ILE A 142 23.21 -4.01 -5.81
CA ILE A 142 24.66 -4.37 -5.71
C ILE A 142 24.83 -5.67 -4.91
N GLN A 143 24.12 -5.81 -3.80
CA GLN A 143 24.19 -7.00 -2.94
C GLN A 143 23.63 -8.24 -3.65
N GLU A 144 22.47 -8.13 -4.27
CA GLU A 144 21.85 -9.23 -5.01
C GLU A 144 22.67 -9.58 -6.27
N GLY A 145 23.21 -8.59 -6.97
CA GLY A 145 24.11 -8.82 -8.09
C GLY A 145 25.37 -9.60 -7.68
N ALA A 146 25.99 -9.22 -6.57
CA ALA A 146 27.16 -9.94 -6.04
C ALA A 146 26.82 -11.40 -5.66
N LYS A 147 25.68 -11.62 -5.02
CA LYS A 147 25.19 -12.97 -4.63
C LYS A 147 25.04 -13.87 -5.85
N PHE A 148 24.46 -13.39 -6.95
CA PHE A 148 24.29 -14.19 -8.17
C PHE A 148 25.57 -14.41 -8.96
N LEU A 149 26.71 -13.81 -8.58
CA LEU A 149 28.04 -14.14 -9.10
C LEU A 149 28.68 -15.34 -8.35
N GLU A 150 28.11 -15.77 -7.23
CA GLU A 150 28.61 -16.94 -6.50
C GLU A 150 28.12 -18.26 -7.13
N ILE A 151 29.00 -19.29 -7.11
CA ILE A 151 28.70 -20.61 -7.70
C ILE A 151 27.36 -21.21 -7.18
N PRO A 152 27.00 -21.17 -5.89
CA PRO A 152 25.74 -21.75 -5.38
C PRO A 152 24.49 -21.12 -5.99
N TYR A 153 24.60 -19.91 -6.55
CA TYR A 153 23.48 -19.14 -7.14
C TYR A 153 23.56 -19.03 -8.66
N GLY A 154 24.41 -19.82 -9.30
CA GLY A 154 24.56 -19.89 -10.77
C GLY A 154 25.69 -19.03 -11.34
N GLY A 155 26.52 -18.43 -10.51
CA GLY A 155 27.76 -17.76 -10.93
C GLY A 155 28.80 -18.74 -11.46
N GLN A 156 29.78 -18.22 -12.21
CA GLN A 156 30.91 -18.99 -12.78
C GLN A 156 32.23 -18.47 -12.22
#